data_04e24bed323cc429f486f93a9ebd6221
#
_entry.id   04e24bed323cc429f486f93a9ebd6221
#
_cell.length_a   1.000
_cell.length_b   1.000
_cell.length_c   1.000
_cell.angle_alpha   90.00
_cell.angle_beta   90.00
_cell.angle_gamma   90.00
#
_symmetry.space_group_name_H-M   'P 1'
#
loop_
_entity.id
_entity.type
_entity.pdbx_description
1 polymer ?
#
loop_
_entity_poly.entity_id
_entity_poly.type
_entity_poly.pdbx_seq_one_letter_code
_entity_poly.pdbx_strand_id
1 'polypeptide(L)'
;TAGPRANAAAAALTAGGYPIDETSLFVMTAILDNPADYPAGAAEYVPGISFGEQIAADYDISPNGDDPLFMFLTSKPVNNKEAKIYGFELAAQHFFADTGFGVAANYTTVRGDIGFDDTGSPSVSQFALLGLSDTANLVLMYEKNGIQAKLAYNWRDDYLNSTSWGSSRSPNYIEAYSQIDFNLGYQVNDNLSVSFEGLNITGEDSRTHGRSVRQIVNLYDLGARYQVGARYTF
;
A
#
# COMPACT_ATOMS: atom_id res chain seq x y z
N THR A 1 -37.90 -15.08 -16.02
CA THR A 1 -36.70 -14.34 -16.43
C THR A 1 -36.97 -12.84 -16.38
N ALA A 2 -36.01 -12.04 -15.95
CA ALA A 2 -36.17 -10.57 -15.76
C ALA A 2 -36.54 -9.82 -17.05
N GLY A 3 -36.05 -10.26 -18.21
CA GLY A 3 -36.27 -9.57 -19.48
C GLY A 3 -37.72 -9.42 -19.93
N PRO A 4 -38.58 -10.47 -19.94
CA PRO A 4 -39.98 -10.33 -20.29
C PRO A 4 -40.78 -9.40 -19.36
N ARG A 5 -40.48 -9.38 -18.06
CA ARG A 5 -41.10 -8.51 -17.06
C ARG A 5 -40.73 -7.05 -17.29
N ALA A 6 -39.44 -6.78 -17.46
CA ALA A 6 -38.95 -5.43 -17.74
C ALA A 6 -39.55 -4.88 -19.06
N ASN A 7 -39.69 -5.73 -20.09
CA ASN A 7 -40.35 -5.35 -21.34
C ASN A 7 -41.83 -5.04 -21.18
N ALA A 8 -42.57 -5.79 -20.35
CA ALA A 8 -43.95 -5.52 -20.02
C ALA A 8 -44.11 -4.19 -19.26
N ALA A 9 -43.24 -3.94 -18.28
CA ALA A 9 -43.22 -2.68 -17.55
C ALA A 9 -42.90 -1.49 -18.47
N ALA A 10 -41.89 -1.61 -19.37
CA ALA A 10 -41.56 -0.59 -20.33
C ALA A 10 -42.72 -0.26 -21.30
N ALA A 11 -43.43 -1.30 -21.75
CA ALA A 11 -44.62 -1.13 -22.60
C ALA A 11 -45.75 -0.41 -21.87
N ALA A 12 -46.00 -0.74 -20.60
CA ALA A 12 -46.99 -0.10 -19.77
C ALA A 12 -46.66 1.38 -19.50
N LEU A 13 -45.41 1.70 -19.17
CA LEU A 13 -44.93 3.08 -19.01
C LEU A 13 -45.09 3.89 -20.30
N THR A 14 -44.70 3.30 -21.45
CA THR A 14 -44.88 3.93 -22.78
C THR A 14 -46.35 4.23 -23.06
N ALA A 15 -47.26 3.28 -22.79
CA ALA A 15 -48.67 3.45 -23.00
C ALA A 15 -49.28 4.55 -22.10
N GLY A 16 -48.76 4.72 -20.88
CA GLY A 16 -49.11 5.78 -19.95
C GLY A 16 -48.45 7.14 -20.25
N GLY A 17 -47.54 7.21 -21.18
CA GLY A 17 -46.80 8.44 -21.48
C GLY A 17 -45.73 8.80 -20.43
N TYR A 18 -45.25 7.83 -19.66
CA TYR A 18 -44.29 8.02 -18.58
C TYR A 18 -42.84 7.77 -19.05
N PRO A 19 -41.87 8.39 -18.39
CA PRO A 19 -40.45 8.13 -18.71
C PRO A 19 -40.06 6.69 -18.39
N ILE A 20 -39.15 6.12 -19.24
CA ILE A 20 -38.57 4.78 -19.02
C ILE A 20 -37.20 4.96 -18.39
N ASP A 21 -37.19 5.26 -17.10
CA ASP A 21 -35.98 5.27 -16.27
C ASP A 21 -35.94 4.04 -15.34
N GLU A 22 -34.81 3.85 -14.63
CA GLU A 22 -34.59 2.69 -13.77
C GLU A 22 -35.67 2.61 -12.66
N THR A 23 -35.98 3.72 -12.02
CA THR A 23 -36.97 3.78 -10.92
C THR A 23 -38.38 3.47 -11.44
N SER A 24 -38.78 4.09 -12.54
CA SER A 24 -40.10 3.87 -13.15
C SER A 24 -40.29 2.43 -13.60
N LEU A 25 -39.26 1.81 -14.20
CA LEU A 25 -39.28 0.39 -14.56
C LEU A 25 -39.44 -0.51 -13.36
N PHE A 26 -38.73 -0.20 -12.26
CA PHE A 26 -38.83 -0.99 -11.02
C PHE A 26 -40.24 -0.92 -10.40
N VAL A 27 -40.79 0.27 -10.25
CA VAL A 27 -42.12 0.46 -9.70
C VAL A 27 -43.18 -0.19 -10.57
N MET A 28 -43.15 0.00 -11.88
CA MET A 28 -44.09 -0.61 -12.81
C MET A 28 -43.97 -2.14 -12.83
N THR A 29 -42.76 -2.67 -12.71
CA THR A 29 -42.56 -4.13 -12.61
C THR A 29 -43.20 -4.67 -11.32
N ALA A 30 -43.01 -4.00 -10.19
CA ALA A 30 -43.62 -4.38 -8.91
C ALA A 30 -45.16 -4.38 -8.98
N ILE A 31 -45.75 -3.36 -9.57
CA ILE A 31 -47.19 -3.26 -9.79
C ILE A 31 -47.71 -4.42 -10.64
N LEU A 32 -47.07 -4.71 -11.78
CA LEU A 32 -47.51 -5.76 -12.69
C LEU A 32 -47.28 -7.17 -12.17
N ASP A 33 -46.31 -7.37 -11.31
CA ASP A 33 -46.03 -8.68 -10.69
C ASP A 33 -46.95 -9.00 -9.49
N ASN A 34 -47.64 -7.99 -8.94
CA ASN A 34 -48.52 -8.17 -7.77
C ASN A 34 -49.97 -7.71 -8.08
N PRO A 35 -50.67 -8.38 -9.00
CA PRO A 35 -52.05 -7.98 -9.42
C PRO A 35 -53.10 -8.10 -8.31
N ALA A 36 -52.81 -8.81 -7.24
CA ALA A 36 -53.71 -8.90 -6.09
C ALA A 36 -53.71 -7.60 -5.27
N ASP A 37 -52.57 -6.96 -5.17
CA ASP A 37 -52.36 -5.72 -4.42
C ASP A 37 -52.61 -4.48 -5.31
N TYR A 38 -52.37 -4.63 -6.62
CA TYR A 38 -52.61 -3.61 -7.63
C TYR A 38 -53.67 -4.04 -8.68
N PRO A 39 -54.95 -4.13 -8.30
CA PRO A 39 -55.97 -4.66 -9.19
C PRO A 39 -56.24 -3.77 -10.43
N ALA A 40 -55.92 -2.48 -10.36
CA ALA A 40 -56.01 -1.58 -11.52
C ALA A 40 -54.75 -1.64 -12.40
N GLY A 41 -53.72 -2.44 -12.02
CA GLY A 41 -52.51 -2.67 -12.80
C GLY A 41 -51.71 -1.37 -13.05
N ALA A 42 -51.32 -1.14 -14.29
CA ALA A 42 -50.50 0.03 -14.66
C ALA A 42 -51.13 1.40 -14.28
N ALA A 43 -52.43 1.48 -14.05
CA ALA A 43 -53.12 2.72 -13.61
C ALA A 43 -52.79 3.10 -12.16
N GLU A 44 -52.22 2.20 -11.38
CA GLU A 44 -51.77 2.48 -10.00
C GLU A 44 -50.39 3.14 -9.94
N TYR A 45 -49.70 3.26 -11.07
CA TYR A 45 -48.39 3.91 -11.11
C TYR A 45 -48.52 5.42 -10.85
N VAL A 46 -47.76 5.95 -9.88
CA VAL A 46 -47.72 7.37 -9.54
C VAL A 46 -46.39 7.97 -10.00
N PRO A 47 -46.40 8.80 -11.06
CA PRO A 47 -45.18 9.38 -11.61
C PRO A 47 -44.55 10.37 -10.61
N GLY A 48 -43.21 10.37 -10.55
CA GLY A 48 -42.43 11.27 -9.69
C GLY A 48 -42.28 10.82 -8.24
N ILE A 49 -42.88 9.68 -7.84
CA ILE A 49 -42.65 9.05 -6.55
C ILE A 49 -41.55 7.98 -6.72
N SER A 50 -40.58 7.97 -5.84
CA SER A 50 -39.51 6.96 -5.88
C SER A 50 -40.06 5.57 -5.52
N PHE A 51 -39.36 4.53 -5.99
CA PHE A 51 -39.73 3.15 -5.66
C PHE A 51 -39.90 2.94 -4.15
N GLY A 52 -38.96 3.45 -3.33
CA GLY A 52 -39.00 3.30 -1.89
C GLY A 52 -40.22 3.97 -1.27
N GLU A 53 -40.60 5.16 -1.74
CA GLU A 53 -41.76 5.91 -1.23
C GLU A 53 -43.07 5.25 -1.62
N GLN A 54 -43.21 4.79 -2.86
CA GLN A 54 -44.44 4.13 -3.31
C GLN A 54 -44.62 2.76 -2.63
N ILE A 55 -43.59 1.93 -2.61
CA ILE A 55 -43.65 0.63 -1.96
C ILE A 55 -43.84 0.77 -0.45
N ALA A 56 -43.18 1.73 0.20
CA ALA A 56 -43.37 1.98 1.62
C ALA A 56 -44.82 2.44 1.94
N ALA A 57 -45.42 3.23 1.05
CA ALA A 57 -46.82 3.67 1.22
C ALA A 57 -47.82 2.53 1.01
N ASP A 58 -47.58 1.68 -0.02
CA ASP A 58 -48.57 0.65 -0.42
C ASP A 58 -48.43 -0.64 0.42
N TYR A 59 -47.22 -0.97 0.86
CA TYR A 59 -46.98 -2.20 1.62
C TYR A 59 -46.64 -1.98 3.09
N ASP A 60 -46.62 -0.74 3.57
CA ASP A 60 -46.25 -0.38 4.94
C ASP A 60 -44.94 -1.11 5.37
N ILE A 61 -43.88 -0.94 4.56
CA ILE A 61 -42.58 -1.62 4.78
C ILE A 61 -41.94 -1.05 6.03
N SER A 62 -42.33 -1.56 7.17
CA SER A 62 -41.69 -1.27 8.45
C SER A 62 -40.91 -2.49 8.93
N PRO A 63 -39.69 -2.33 9.42
CA PRO A 63 -38.94 -3.44 10.01
C PRO A 63 -39.71 -4.07 11.17
N ASN A 64 -39.83 -5.37 11.17
CA ASN A 64 -40.49 -6.13 12.23
C ASN A 64 -39.63 -7.29 12.74
N GLY A 65 -40.06 -7.99 13.80
CA GLY A 65 -39.29 -9.05 14.42
C GLY A 65 -39.14 -10.31 13.58
N ASP A 66 -39.92 -10.46 12.51
CA ASP A 66 -39.87 -11.63 11.60
C ASP A 66 -38.98 -11.38 10.38
N ASP A 67 -38.49 -10.13 10.22
CA ASP A 67 -37.56 -9.81 9.14
C ASP A 67 -36.23 -10.54 9.31
N PRO A 68 -35.67 -11.11 8.24
CA PRO A 68 -34.38 -11.78 8.32
C PRO A 68 -33.29 -10.76 8.70
N LEU A 69 -32.47 -11.12 9.69
CA LEU A 69 -31.34 -10.28 10.12
C LEU A 69 -30.38 -10.06 8.95
N PHE A 70 -30.03 -8.81 8.71
CA PHE A 70 -29.04 -8.48 7.71
C PHE A 70 -27.64 -8.93 8.17
N MET A 71 -27.00 -9.78 7.35
CA MET A 71 -25.68 -10.34 7.65
C MET A 71 -24.59 -9.43 7.10
N PHE A 72 -23.80 -8.87 8.00
CA PHE A 72 -22.65 -8.05 7.62
C PHE A 72 -21.38 -8.89 7.72
N LEU A 73 -20.52 -8.79 6.70
CA LEU A 73 -19.14 -9.26 6.82
C LEU A 73 -18.34 -8.19 7.57
N THR A 74 -17.97 -8.49 8.82
CA THR A 74 -17.16 -7.60 9.64
C THR A 74 -15.72 -8.10 9.66
N SER A 75 -14.78 -7.25 9.26
CA SER A 75 -13.35 -7.47 9.40
C SER A 75 -12.81 -6.63 10.55
N LYS A 76 -12.15 -7.27 11.50
CA LYS A 76 -11.46 -6.58 12.60
C LYS A 76 -10.11 -7.23 12.87
N PRO A 77 -9.08 -6.44 13.20
CA PRO A 77 -7.80 -7.00 13.63
C PRO A 77 -7.95 -7.69 15.00
N VAL A 78 -7.34 -8.85 15.13
CA VAL A 78 -7.31 -9.60 16.39
C VAL A 78 -5.90 -10.14 16.64
N ASN A 79 -5.48 -10.16 17.90
CA ASN A 79 -4.21 -10.76 18.34
C ASN A 79 -4.44 -12.26 18.56
N ASN A 80 -4.32 -13.06 17.53
CA ASN A 80 -4.56 -14.50 17.55
C ASN A 80 -3.30 -15.36 17.37
N LYS A 81 -2.13 -14.71 17.25
CA LYS A 81 -0.82 -15.38 17.12
C LYS A 81 0.23 -14.65 17.94
N GLU A 82 1.13 -15.42 18.52
CA GLU A 82 2.32 -14.92 19.16
C GLU A 82 3.51 -15.05 18.20
N ALA A 83 4.42 -14.11 18.27
CA ALA A 83 5.67 -14.10 17.54
C ALA A 83 6.76 -13.45 18.39
N LYS A 84 8.00 -13.91 18.24
CA LYS A 84 9.15 -13.38 18.95
C LYS A 84 10.11 -12.75 17.96
N ILE A 85 10.61 -11.57 18.30
CA ILE A 85 11.67 -10.88 17.61
C ILE A 85 12.83 -10.71 18.58
N TYR A 86 14.03 -11.02 18.12
CA TYR A 86 15.26 -10.87 18.91
C TYR A 86 16.41 -10.47 18.00
N GLY A 87 17.44 -9.87 18.58
CA GLY A 87 18.60 -9.43 17.82
C GLY A 87 19.58 -8.68 18.71
N PHE A 88 20.56 -8.09 18.09
CA PHE A 88 21.48 -7.19 18.77
C PHE A 88 21.93 -6.08 17.82
N GLU A 89 22.37 -4.99 18.39
CA GLU A 89 22.93 -3.85 17.71
C GLU A 89 24.29 -3.52 18.31
N LEU A 90 25.28 -3.28 17.43
CA LEU A 90 26.60 -2.82 17.80
C LEU A 90 26.85 -1.48 17.09
N ALA A 91 27.35 -0.51 17.83
CA ALA A 91 27.76 0.77 17.27
C ALA A 91 29.11 1.21 17.86
N ALA A 92 29.98 1.75 17.03
CA ALA A 92 31.26 2.30 17.46
C ALA A 92 31.57 3.56 16.65
N GLN A 93 32.19 4.53 17.31
CA GLN A 93 32.70 5.72 16.68
C GLN A 93 34.03 6.09 17.29
N HIS A 94 34.98 6.49 16.44
CA HIS A 94 36.30 6.93 16.89
C HIS A 94 36.81 8.08 16.03
N PHE A 95 37.40 9.08 16.69
CA PHE A 95 38.13 10.17 16.06
C PHE A 95 39.62 10.04 16.39
N PHE A 96 40.47 10.10 15.36
CA PHE A 96 41.91 9.89 15.49
C PHE A 96 42.65 11.18 15.88
N ALA A 97 42.46 11.58 17.13
CA ALA A 97 43.10 12.75 17.71
C ALA A 97 43.07 14.00 16.75
N ASP A 98 44.24 14.62 16.55
CA ASP A 98 44.35 15.85 15.76
C ASP A 98 44.54 15.59 14.25
N THR A 99 44.32 14.37 13.79
CA THR A 99 44.48 14.03 12.36
C THR A 99 43.39 14.60 11.48
N GLY A 100 42.24 14.84 12.06
CA GLY A 100 41.00 15.22 11.36
C GLY A 100 40.19 14.01 10.86
N PHE A 101 40.72 12.77 10.96
CA PHE A 101 39.99 11.58 10.56
C PHE A 101 39.10 11.03 11.66
N GLY A 102 37.98 10.47 11.25
CA GLY A 102 37.06 9.73 12.09
C GLY A 102 36.42 8.58 11.36
N VAL A 103 35.94 7.60 12.11
CA VAL A 103 35.19 6.46 11.63
C VAL A 103 34.01 6.21 12.53
N ALA A 104 32.85 5.93 11.94
CA ALA A 104 31.68 5.42 12.65
C ALA A 104 31.17 4.17 11.93
N ALA A 105 30.81 3.15 12.70
CA ALA A 105 30.25 1.92 12.17
C ALA A 105 29.12 1.44 13.06
N ASN A 106 28.07 0.89 12.47
CA ASN A 106 27.08 0.11 13.20
C ASN A 106 26.69 -1.15 12.41
N TYR A 107 26.25 -2.13 13.16
CA TYR A 107 25.70 -3.36 12.63
C TYR A 107 24.54 -3.80 13.48
N THR A 108 23.42 -4.09 12.85
CA THR A 108 22.20 -4.59 13.49
C THR A 108 21.84 -5.93 12.88
N THR A 109 21.55 -6.92 13.71
CA THR A 109 20.96 -8.19 13.28
C THR A 109 19.66 -8.41 14.00
N VAL A 110 18.64 -8.82 13.24
CA VAL A 110 17.27 -9.06 13.74
C VAL A 110 16.77 -10.38 13.20
N ARG A 111 16.20 -11.19 14.07
CA ARG A 111 15.61 -12.48 13.72
C ARG A 111 14.21 -12.59 14.31
N GLY A 112 13.38 -13.40 13.66
CA GLY A 112 12.05 -13.77 14.13
C GLY A 112 11.87 -15.28 14.13
N ASP A 113 10.96 -15.77 14.94
CA ASP A 113 10.65 -17.20 15.06
C ASP A 113 9.59 -17.67 14.03
N ILE A 114 8.99 -16.76 13.26
CA ILE A 114 7.97 -17.07 12.25
C ILE A 114 8.41 -16.51 10.89
N GLY A 115 8.82 -17.41 10.00
CA GLY A 115 9.14 -17.14 8.61
C GLY A 115 7.98 -17.43 7.66
N PHE A 116 8.18 -17.14 6.38
CA PHE A 116 7.29 -17.50 5.29
C PHE A 116 7.75 -18.81 4.65
N ASP A 117 6.80 -19.73 4.37
CA ASP A 117 7.07 -20.96 3.64
C ASP A 117 6.83 -20.75 2.14
N ASP A 118 7.91 -20.61 1.37
CA ASP A 118 7.88 -20.41 -0.08
C ASP A 118 7.37 -21.65 -0.84
N THR A 119 7.40 -22.83 -0.21
CA THR A 119 6.92 -24.07 -0.79
C THR A 119 5.44 -24.33 -0.52
N GLY A 120 4.85 -23.58 0.41
CA GLY A 120 3.45 -23.68 0.80
C GLY A 120 2.48 -23.32 -0.31
N SER A 121 1.27 -23.86 -0.22
CA SER A 121 0.20 -23.61 -1.22
C SER A 121 -0.16 -22.12 -1.31
N PRO A 122 -0.23 -21.54 -2.53
CA PRO A 122 -0.69 -20.16 -2.70
C PRO A 122 -2.15 -19.92 -2.30
N SER A 123 -2.93 -20.98 -2.12
CA SER A 123 -4.32 -20.88 -1.66
C SER A 123 -4.46 -20.67 -0.16
N VAL A 124 -3.37 -20.85 0.61
CA VAL A 124 -3.35 -20.71 2.06
C VAL A 124 -2.69 -19.38 2.43
N SER A 125 -3.38 -18.59 3.25
CA SER A 125 -2.81 -17.36 3.81
C SER A 125 -1.80 -17.71 4.90
N GLN A 126 -0.58 -17.18 4.81
CA GLN A 126 0.47 -17.37 5.79
C GLN A 126 0.67 -16.09 6.61
N PHE A 127 0.95 -16.27 7.89
CA PHE A 127 1.46 -15.23 8.76
C PHE A 127 2.98 -15.36 8.84
N ALA A 128 3.70 -14.24 8.66
CA ALA A 128 5.14 -14.17 8.83
C ALA A 128 5.52 -12.81 9.39
N LEU A 129 6.68 -12.73 10.04
CA LEU A 129 7.27 -11.46 10.47
C LEU A 129 7.90 -10.77 9.26
N LEU A 130 7.57 -9.49 9.09
CA LEU A 130 7.98 -8.68 7.94
C LEU A 130 9.12 -7.73 8.31
N GLY A 131 9.96 -7.39 7.34
CA GLY A 131 10.96 -6.33 7.47
C GLY A 131 12.18 -6.70 8.32
N LEU A 132 12.36 -7.97 8.70
CA LEU A 132 13.52 -8.42 9.47
C LEU A 132 14.71 -8.58 8.56
N SER A 133 15.72 -7.72 8.72
CA SER A 133 16.91 -7.67 7.87
C SER A 133 18.13 -7.29 8.70
N ASP A 134 19.27 -7.84 8.36
CA ASP A 134 20.53 -7.35 8.87
C ASP A 134 20.89 -6.04 8.19
N THR A 135 21.51 -5.13 8.91
CA THR A 135 21.96 -3.85 8.36
C THR A 135 23.37 -3.52 8.83
N ALA A 136 24.16 -2.89 7.98
CA ALA A 136 25.49 -2.39 8.32
C ALA A 136 25.69 -1.00 7.73
N ASN A 137 26.27 -0.10 8.50
CA ASN A 137 26.67 1.21 8.04
C ASN A 137 28.11 1.48 8.46
N LEU A 138 28.87 2.05 7.54
CA LEU A 138 30.24 2.50 7.77
C LEU A 138 30.39 3.91 7.23
N VAL A 139 30.85 4.83 8.07
CA VAL A 139 31.09 6.23 7.69
C VAL A 139 32.54 6.57 7.98
N LEU A 140 33.28 6.95 6.95
CA LEU A 140 34.60 7.57 7.06
C LEU A 140 34.43 9.07 7.00
N MET A 141 35.09 9.78 7.91
CA MET A 141 35.00 11.24 8.06
C MET A 141 36.37 11.86 8.06
N TYR A 142 36.45 13.05 7.47
CA TYR A 142 37.64 13.91 7.58
C TYR A 142 37.17 15.35 7.79
N GLU A 143 37.70 16.01 8.83
CA GLU A 143 37.39 17.40 9.13
C GLU A 143 38.64 18.10 9.64
N LYS A 144 39.31 18.84 8.76
CA LYS A 144 40.48 19.65 9.10
C LYS A 144 40.76 20.68 8.01
N ASN A 145 41.35 21.83 8.41
CA ASN A 145 41.79 22.87 7.49
C ASN A 145 40.72 23.40 6.51
N GLY A 146 39.48 23.53 6.98
CA GLY A 146 38.36 23.97 6.15
C GLY A 146 37.78 22.90 5.23
N ILE A 147 38.34 21.68 5.22
CA ILE A 147 37.82 20.53 4.45
C ILE A 147 36.95 19.71 5.36
N GLN A 148 35.76 19.37 4.88
CA GLN A 148 34.85 18.38 5.47
C GLN A 148 34.55 17.32 4.40
N ALA A 149 34.90 16.08 4.68
CA ALA A 149 34.62 14.97 3.77
C ALA A 149 33.96 13.82 4.53
N LYS A 150 32.96 13.20 3.90
CA LYS A 150 32.29 11.99 4.39
C LYS A 150 32.14 11.02 3.25
N LEU A 151 32.44 9.75 3.52
CA LEU A 151 32.13 8.61 2.65
C LEU A 151 31.31 7.64 3.49
N ALA A 152 30.10 7.36 3.07
CA ALA A 152 29.18 6.46 3.76
C ALA A 152 28.89 5.24 2.89
N TYR A 153 29.03 4.08 3.50
CA TYR A 153 28.55 2.80 2.96
C TYR A 153 27.40 2.31 3.81
N ASN A 154 26.25 2.10 3.18
CA ASN A 154 25.04 1.58 3.80
C ASN A 154 24.70 0.26 3.13
N TRP A 155 24.47 -0.78 3.91
CA TRP A 155 24.09 -2.10 3.43
C TRP A 155 22.92 -2.64 4.24
N ARG A 156 22.01 -3.31 3.55
CA ARG A 156 20.90 -4.05 4.12
C ARG A 156 20.75 -5.37 3.38
N ASP A 157 20.54 -6.44 4.13
CA ASP A 157 20.28 -7.77 3.61
C ASP A 157 18.86 -7.86 3.03
N ASP A 158 18.56 -8.95 2.31
CA ASP A 158 17.24 -9.22 1.81
C ASP A 158 16.22 -9.44 2.95
N TYR A 159 14.97 -9.19 2.68
CA TYR A 159 13.89 -9.40 3.65
C TYR A 159 12.53 -9.56 3.01
N LEU A 160 11.65 -10.28 3.73
CA LEU A 160 10.24 -10.39 3.38
C LEU A 160 9.53 -9.05 3.65
N ASN A 161 9.05 -8.41 2.59
CA ASN A 161 8.31 -7.15 2.67
C ASN A 161 6.79 -7.37 2.80
N SER A 162 6.27 -8.42 2.18
CA SER A 162 4.84 -8.75 2.23
C SER A 162 4.62 -10.23 2.01
N THR A 163 3.62 -10.80 2.67
CA THR A 163 3.17 -12.19 2.45
C THR A 163 2.18 -12.30 1.28
N SER A 164 1.75 -11.18 0.71
CA SER A 164 0.77 -11.11 -0.38
C SER A 164 1.05 -9.89 -1.25
N TRP A 165 1.24 -10.10 -2.55
CA TRP A 165 1.48 -9.06 -3.54
C TRP A 165 0.29 -8.97 -4.51
N GLY A 166 -0.27 -7.76 -4.64
CA GLY A 166 -1.46 -7.53 -5.48
C GLY A 166 -2.63 -8.40 -5.05
N SER A 167 -3.28 -9.05 -6.01
CA SER A 167 -4.38 -9.99 -5.78
C SER A 167 -3.91 -11.43 -5.50
N SER A 168 -2.60 -11.69 -5.57
CA SER A 168 -2.02 -13.01 -5.33
C SER A 168 -1.59 -13.16 -3.87
N ARG A 169 -1.49 -14.42 -3.41
CA ARG A 169 -0.89 -14.77 -2.12
C ARG A 169 0.58 -15.18 -2.29
N SER A 170 1.27 -14.53 -3.21
CA SER A 170 2.71 -14.66 -3.39
C SER A 170 3.43 -13.65 -2.52
N PRO A 171 4.52 -14.02 -1.87
CA PRO A 171 5.33 -13.10 -1.09
C PRO A 171 6.01 -12.08 -1.99
N ASN A 172 6.42 -10.97 -1.41
CA ASN A 172 7.31 -10.00 -2.02
C ASN A 172 8.52 -9.80 -1.13
N TYR A 173 9.69 -10.19 -1.62
CA TYR A 173 10.98 -9.96 -0.98
C TYR A 173 11.64 -8.74 -1.60
N ILE A 174 12.27 -7.92 -0.77
CA ILE A 174 13.21 -6.89 -1.23
C ILE A 174 14.60 -7.48 -1.13
N GLU A 175 15.34 -7.48 -2.24
CA GLU A 175 16.69 -8.04 -2.30
C GLU A 175 17.68 -7.18 -1.51
N ALA A 176 18.82 -7.75 -1.18
CA ALA A 176 19.91 -7.05 -0.51
C ALA A 176 20.31 -5.82 -1.32
N TYR A 177 20.57 -4.73 -0.62
CA TYR A 177 20.88 -3.44 -1.22
C TYR A 177 22.07 -2.79 -0.54
N SER A 178 22.99 -2.23 -1.32
CA SER A 178 24.12 -1.47 -0.80
C SER A 178 24.26 -0.14 -1.53
N GLN A 179 24.57 0.91 -0.80
CA GLN A 179 24.72 2.25 -1.36
C GLN A 179 25.98 2.91 -0.82
N ILE A 180 26.71 3.56 -1.71
CA ILE A 180 27.84 4.42 -1.35
C ILE A 180 27.47 5.85 -1.67
N ASP A 181 27.58 6.70 -0.66
CA ASP A 181 27.37 8.14 -0.74
C ASP A 181 28.64 8.88 -0.34
N PHE A 182 28.89 10.02 -0.94
CA PHE A 182 29.94 10.90 -0.46
C PHE A 182 29.49 12.36 -0.38
N ASN A 183 30.12 13.10 0.51
CA ASN A 183 29.96 14.55 0.64
C ASN A 183 31.35 15.14 0.85
N LEU A 184 31.65 16.21 0.10
CA LEU A 184 32.87 16.97 0.22
C LEU A 184 32.51 18.46 0.32
N GLY A 185 32.84 19.09 1.43
CA GLY A 185 32.72 20.51 1.67
C GLY A 185 34.07 21.18 1.81
N TYR A 186 34.20 22.39 1.31
CA TYR A 186 35.41 23.23 1.49
C TYR A 186 35.04 24.65 1.82
N GLN A 187 35.56 25.13 2.96
CA GLN A 187 35.50 26.53 3.37
C GLN A 187 36.58 27.31 2.64
N VAL A 188 36.23 28.03 1.60
CA VAL A 188 37.19 28.81 0.77
C VAL A 188 37.72 30.00 1.52
N ASN A 189 36.87 30.72 2.24
CA ASN A 189 37.18 31.84 3.14
C ASN A 189 36.04 32.06 4.12
N ASP A 190 36.08 33.08 4.96
CA ASP A 190 35.08 33.35 6.00
C ASP A 190 33.66 33.52 5.47
N ASN A 191 33.51 33.88 4.21
CA ASN A 191 32.22 34.18 3.58
C ASN A 191 31.74 33.10 2.58
N LEU A 192 32.66 32.30 2.02
CA LEU A 192 32.34 31.37 0.92
C LEU A 192 32.69 29.93 1.29
N SER A 193 31.70 29.04 1.16
CA SER A 193 31.90 27.60 1.16
C SER A 193 31.35 26.97 -0.10
N VAL A 194 31.94 25.87 -0.53
CA VAL A 194 31.50 25.06 -1.68
C VAL A 194 31.30 23.63 -1.24
N SER A 195 30.39 22.92 -1.88
CA SER A 195 30.15 21.50 -1.61
C SER A 195 29.96 20.70 -2.89
N PHE A 196 30.33 19.43 -2.82
CA PHE A 196 30.07 18.44 -3.85
C PHE A 196 29.57 17.18 -3.19
N GLU A 197 28.44 16.67 -3.64
CA GLU A 197 27.75 15.53 -3.08
C GLU A 197 27.51 14.49 -4.18
N GLY A 198 27.61 13.21 -3.84
CA GLY A 198 27.22 12.11 -4.66
C GLY A 198 26.41 11.10 -3.85
N LEU A 199 25.24 10.76 -4.35
CA LEU A 199 24.35 9.78 -3.78
C LEU A 199 24.27 8.58 -4.70
N ASN A 200 24.34 7.38 -4.11
CA ASN A 200 24.33 6.13 -4.86
C ASN A 200 25.37 6.11 -5.99
N ILE A 201 26.62 6.44 -5.67
CA ILE A 201 27.69 6.61 -6.69
C ILE A 201 28.05 5.32 -7.41
N THR A 202 27.65 4.18 -6.88
CA THR A 202 27.79 2.86 -7.49
C THR A 202 26.67 2.55 -8.48
N GLY A 203 25.58 3.35 -8.49
CA GLY A 203 24.41 3.11 -9.35
C GLY A 203 23.67 1.82 -8.98
N GLU A 204 23.61 1.47 -7.70
CA GLU A 204 22.92 0.27 -7.24
C GLU A 204 21.41 0.40 -7.47
N ASP A 205 20.83 -0.67 -8.02
CA ASP A 205 19.39 -0.76 -8.31
C ASP A 205 18.63 -1.44 -7.17
N SER A 206 17.36 -1.09 -7.00
CA SER A 206 16.49 -1.78 -6.06
C SER A 206 15.65 -2.83 -6.78
N ARG A 207 15.71 -4.06 -6.30
CA ARG A 207 15.06 -5.20 -6.90
C ARG A 207 14.18 -5.95 -5.90
N THR A 208 13.03 -6.42 -6.39
CA THR A 208 12.13 -7.25 -5.60
C THR A 208 11.76 -8.52 -6.36
N HIS A 209 11.55 -9.61 -5.63
CA HIS A 209 11.17 -10.89 -6.20
C HIS A 209 10.05 -11.56 -5.42
N GLY A 210 9.40 -12.56 -6.02
CA GLY A 210 8.40 -13.42 -5.40
C GLY A 210 9.06 -14.61 -4.67
N ARG A 211 8.47 -15.80 -4.79
CA ARG A 211 8.96 -17.04 -4.13
C ARG A 211 10.36 -17.49 -4.59
N SER A 212 10.84 -16.97 -5.67
CA SER A 212 12.17 -17.27 -6.22
C SER A 212 12.81 -15.98 -6.70
N VAL A 213 14.11 -15.83 -6.51
CA VAL A 213 14.93 -14.72 -7.05
C VAL A 213 14.81 -14.56 -8.57
N ARG A 214 14.35 -15.59 -9.29
CA ARG A 214 14.08 -15.54 -10.73
C ARG A 214 12.70 -14.93 -11.05
N GLN A 215 11.81 -14.85 -10.08
CA GLN A 215 10.48 -14.26 -10.21
C GLN A 215 10.54 -12.78 -9.86
N ILE A 216 11.13 -11.99 -10.75
CA ILE A 216 11.25 -10.54 -10.55
C ILE A 216 9.85 -9.93 -10.53
N VAL A 217 9.58 -9.13 -9.49
CA VAL A 217 8.35 -8.37 -9.30
C VAL A 217 8.55 -6.93 -9.74
N ASN A 218 9.60 -6.26 -9.23
CA ASN A 218 9.97 -4.90 -9.62
C ASN A 218 11.48 -4.76 -9.72
N LEU A 219 11.90 -3.89 -10.60
CA LEU A 219 13.26 -3.40 -10.72
C LEU A 219 13.19 -1.87 -10.83
N TYR A 220 13.85 -1.18 -9.92
CA TYR A 220 13.95 0.28 -9.91
C TYR A 220 15.40 0.66 -10.17
N ASP A 221 15.65 1.26 -11.33
CA ASP A 221 16.91 1.93 -11.64
C ASP A 221 16.94 3.27 -10.87
N LEU A 222 17.75 3.32 -9.81
CA LEU A 222 17.87 4.49 -8.96
C LEU A 222 18.94 5.45 -9.45
N GLY A 223 19.93 4.95 -10.18
CA GLY A 223 21.04 5.69 -10.74
C GLY A 223 21.87 6.48 -9.72
N ALA A 224 23.02 6.93 -10.13
CA ALA A 224 23.86 7.85 -9.34
C ALA A 224 23.38 9.30 -9.49
N ARG A 225 23.37 10.07 -8.40
CA ARG A 225 23.02 11.50 -8.41
C ARG A 225 24.13 12.34 -7.84
N TYR A 226 24.43 13.47 -8.49
CA TYR A 226 25.48 14.38 -8.08
C TYR A 226 24.94 15.80 -7.92
N GLN A 227 25.42 16.50 -6.91
CA GLN A 227 25.03 17.86 -6.62
C GLN A 227 26.27 18.71 -6.31
N VAL A 228 26.28 19.94 -6.82
CA VAL A 228 27.25 20.97 -6.48
C VAL A 228 26.53 22.12 -5.78
N GLY A 229 27.09 22.59 -4.68
CA GLY A 229 26.55 23.69 -3.91
C GLY A 229 27.59 24.79 -3.66
N ALA A 230 27.14 26.03 -3.54
CA ALA A 230 27.93 27.13 -3.05
C ALA A 230 27.09 27.97 -2.09
N ARG A 231 27.69 28.40 -0.96
CA ARG A 231 27.04 29.23 0.04
C ARG A 231 27.90 30.45 0.30
N TYR A 232 27.31 31.63 0.14
CA TYR A 232 27.95 32.90 0.46
C TYR A 232 27.19 33.60 1.59
N THR A 233 27.94 34.07 2.60
CA THR A 233 27.40 34.83 3.76
C THR A 233 27.92 36.24 3.69
N PHE A 234 27.03 37.24 3.73
CA PHE A 234 27.34 38.67 3.66
C PHE A 234 27.75 39.21 5.01
#